data_7942fae1a0cb5150d0f3e37c3495fc27
#
_entry.id   7942fae1a0cb5150d0f3e37c3495fc27
#
_cell.length_a   1.000
_cell.length_b   1.000
_cell.length_c   1.000
_cell.angle_alpha   90.00
_cell.angle_beta   90.00
_cell.angle_gamma   90.00
#
_symmetry.space_group_name_H-M   'P 1'
#
loop_
_entity.id
_entity.type
_entity.pdbx_description
1 polymer ?
#
loop_
_entity_poly.entity_id
_entity_poly.type
_entity_poly.pdbx_seq_one_letter_code
_entity_poly.pdbx_strand_id
1 'polypeptide(L)'
;MLGLVKGNDQTIGFVVCCLLCGVINMDEVNRWAEKVIGENEVSDLPDYIFDLIDFNGTITELDRLLGFFPYWRRTKAQGRAVYGIRVRRGRKLRKDDVSFNEEQALEALKKHPEIEKLFRETFPFIDL
;
A
#
# COMPACT_ATOMS: atom_id res chain seq x y z
N MET A 1 11.25 0.78 -13.89
CA MET A 1 11.13 -0.49 -13.16
C MET A 1 9.91 -0.48 -12.27
N LEU A 2 9.09 -1.54 -12.32
CA LEU A 2 7.76 -1.50 -11.70
C LEU A 2 7.75 -1.84 -10.20
N GLY A 3 8.75 -2.57 -9.70
CA GLY A 3 8.78 -2.95 -8.28
C GLY A 3 7.70 -3.95 -7.88
N LEU A 4 7.38 -4.88 -8.77
CA LEU A 4 6.25 -5.80 -8.61
C LEU A 4 6.65 -7.26 -8.43
N VAL A 5 7.93 -7.59 -8.50
CA VAL A 5 8.40 -8.99 -8.49
C VAL A 5 9.36 -9.26 -7.35
N LYS A 6 9.47 -10.53 -6.99
CA LYS A 6 10.42 -10.96 -5.96
C LYS A 6 11.83 -10.46 -6.30
N GLY A 7 12.50 -9.86 -5.31
CA GLY A 7 13.82 -9.26 -5.49
C GLY A 7 13.78 -7.80 -5.96
N ASN A 8 12.65 -7.34 -6.47
CA ASN A 8 12.39 -5.94 -6.82
C ASN A 8 10.91 -5.68 -6.55
N ASP A 9 10.55 -5.56 -5.29
CA ASP A 9 9.17 -5.63 -4.81
C ASP A 9 8.73 -4.40 -4.02
N GLN A 10 9.41 -3.26 -4.16
CA GLN A 10 9.11 -2.08 -3.34
C GLN A 10 7.70 -1.54 -3.58
N THR A 11 7.22 -1.54 -4.83
CA THR A 11 5.89 -1.02 -5.14
C THR A 11 4.79 -1.93 -4.59
N ILE A 12 4.83 -3.22 -4.89
CA ILE A 12 3.82 -4.14 -4.35
C ILE A 12 3.95 -4.24 -2.82
N GLY A 13 5.16 -4.13 -2.29
CA GLY A 13 5.39 -4.10 -0.84
C GLY A 13 4.70 -2.90 -0.19
N PHE A 14 4.77 -1.73 -0.81
CA PHE A 14 4.08 -0.53 -0.32
C PHE A 14 2.57 -0.70 -0.37
N VAL A 15 2.03 -1.24 -1.46
CA VAL A 15 0.58 -1.50 -1.60
C VAL A 15 0.10 -2.43 -0.50
N VAL A 16 0.79 -3.55 -0.28
CA VAL A 16 0.43 -4.51 0.77
C VAL A 16 0.55 -3.88 2.16
N CYS A 17 1.59 -3.09 2.38
CA CYS A 17 1.77 -2.37 3.64
C CYS A 17 0.57 -1.44 3.91
N CYS A 18 0.15 -0.67 2.92
CA CYS A 18 -1.01 0.22 3.05
C CYS A 18 -2.30 -0.55 3.34
N LEU A 19 -2.46 -1.71 2.72
CA LEU A 19 -3.62 -2.58 2.98
C LEU A 19 -3.59 -3.10 4.42
N LEU A 20 -2.46 -3.64 4.87
CA LEU A 20 -2.31 -4.18 6.22
C LEU A 20 -2.46 -3.12 7.29
N CYS A 21 -1.99 -1.91 7.04
CA CYS A 21 -2.11 -0.80 7.97
C CYS A 21 -3.51 -0.16 7.98
N GLY A 22 -4.41 -0.64 7.14
CA GLY A 22 -5.78 -0.11 7.08
C GLY A 22 -5.89 1.25 6.43
N VAL A 23 -4.89 1.64 5.63
CA VAL A 23 -4.88 2.91 4.89
C VAL A 23 -5.76 2.81 3.65
N ILE A 24 -5.74 1.65 2.99
CA ILE A 24 -6.54 1.36 1.81
C ILE A 24 -7.34 0.08 2.04
N ASN A 25 -8.37 -0.14 1.22
CA ASN A 25 -9.17 -1.36 1.23
C ASN A 25 -8.90 -2.20 -0.03
N MET A 26 -9.53 -3.37 -0.12
CA MET A 26 -9.30 -4.28 -1.26
C MET A 26 -9.82 -3.69 -2.58
N ASP A 27 -10.92 -2.94 -2.58
CA ASP A 27 -11.40 -2.26 -3.78
C ASP A 27 -10.35 -1.31 -4.32
N GLU A 28 -9.63 -0.64 -3.44
CA GLU A 28 -8.56 0.28 -3.83
C GLU A 28 -7.33 -0.47 -4.37
N VAL A 29 -7.06 -1.66 -3.85
CA VAL A 29 -6.04 -2.54 -4.43
C VAL A 29 -6.44 -2.96 -5.84
N ASN A 30 -7.71 -3.34 -6.04
CA ASN A 30 -8.23 -3.70 -7.38
C ASN A 30 -8.05 -2.54 -8.36
N ARG A 31 -8.40 -1.32 -7.96
CA ARG A 31 -8.25 -0.12 -8.80
C ARG A 31 -6.78 0.18 -9.10
N TRP A 32 -5.90 -0.03 -8.14
CA TRP A 32 -4.47 0.11 -8.37
C TRP A 32 -3.98 -0.87 -9.43
N ALA A 33 -4.42 -2.13 -9.37
CA ALA A 33 -4.05 -3.14 -10.36
C ALA A 33 -4.53 -2.74 -11.77
N GLU A 34 -5.76 -2.22 -11.89
CA GLU A 34 -6.27 -1.71 -13.17
C GLU A 34 -5.40 -0.58 -13.72
N LYS A 35 -5.00 0.34 -12.85
CA LYS A 35 -4.11 1.45 -13.21
C LYS A 35 -2.78 0.93 -13.75
N VAL A 36 -2.18 -0.03 -13.05
CA VAL A 36 -0.89 -0.63 -13.45
C VAL A 36 -1.00 -1.28 -14.83
N ILE A 37 -2.07 -2.01 -15.08
CA ILE A 37 -2.33 -2.65 -16.38
C ILE A 37 -2.47 -1.59 -17.47
N GLY A 38 -3.19 -0.51 -17.18
CA GLY A 38 -3.42 0.56 -18.15
C GLY A 38 -2.17 1.37 -18.51
N GLU A 39 -1.17 1.37 -17.64
CA GLU A 39 0.03 2.19 -17.81
C GLU A 39 1.26 1.42 -18.29
N ASN A 40 1.16 0.11 -18.47
CA ASN A 40 2.31 -0.73 -18.79
C ASN A 40 1.99 -1.74 -19.88
N GLU A 41 3.04 -2.24 -20.53
CA GLU A 41 2.90 -3.35 -21.47
C GLU A 41 2.57 -4.64 -20.71
N VAL A 42 1.64 -5.41 -21.23
CA VAL A 42 1.21 -6.68 -20.61
C VAL A 42 2.39 -7.61 -20.36
N SER A 43 3.34 -7.65 -21.30
CA SER A 43 4.53 -8.52 -21.19
C SER A 43 5.47 -8.12 -20.04
N ASP A 44 5.36 -6.91 -19.53
CA ASP A 44 6.21 -6.41 -18.43
C ASP A 44 5.58 -6.66 -17.06
N LEU A 45 4.35 -7.20 -17.01
CA LEU A 45 3.61 -7.37 -15.77
C LEU A 45 3.64 -8.80 -15.27
N PRO A 46 3.78 -9.02 -13.94
CA PRO A 46 3.63 -10.36 -13.38
C PRO A 46 2.18 -10.83 -13.49
N ASP A 47 2.00 -12.14 -13.57
CA ASP A 47 0.68 -12.75 -13.77
C ASP A 47 -0.34 -12.36 -12.69
N TYR A 48 0.10 -12.21 -11.43
CA TYR A 48 -0.81 -11.92 -10.34
C TYR A 48 -1.55 -10.58 -10.50
N ILE A 49 -0.99 -9.64 -11.25
CA ILE A 49 -1.60 -8.32 -11.45
C ILE A 49 -2.99 -8.47 -12.08
N PHE A 50 -3.14 -9.38 -13.03
CA PHE A 50 -4.42 -9.60 -13.72
C PHE A 50 -5.46 -10.24 -12.78
N ASP A 51 -5.01 -11.04 -11.85
CA ASP A 51 -5.89 -11.66 -10.85
C ASP A 51 -6.29 -10.67 -9.74
N LEU A 52 -5.50 -9.62 -9.53
CA LEU A 52 -5.81 -8.61 -8.52
C LEU A 52 -6.97 -7.69 -8.90
N ILE A 53 -7.34 -7.59 -10.18
CA ILE A 53 -8.39 -6.68 -10.64
C ILE A 53 -9.71 -6.91 -9.91
N ASP A 54 -10.05 -8.17 -9.68
CA ASP A 54 -11.30 -8.56 -9.05
C ASP A 54 -11.10 -9.42 -7.78
N PHE A 55 -9.89 -9.44 -7.26
CA PHE A 55 -9.59 -10.21 -6.06
C PHE A 55 -10.38 -9.69 -4.87
N ASN A 56 -11.04 -10.59 -4.13
CA ASN A 56 -11.83 -10.25 -2.96
C ASN A 56 -11.67 -11.35 -1.90
N GLY A 57 -10.43 -11.65 -1.55
CA GLY A 57 -10.11 -12.68 -0.58
C GLY A 57 -9.49 -12.13 0.69
N THR A 58 -9.03 -13.03 1.54
CA THR A 58 -8.32 -12.71 2.78
C THR A 58 -6.86 -12.36 2.49
N ILE A 59 -6.19 -11.83 3.51
CA ILE A 59 -4.74 -11.55 3.42
C ILE A 59 -3.96 -12.83 3.14
N THR A 60 -4.34 -13.96 3.75
CA THR A 60 -3.68 -15.25 3.51
C THR A 60 -3.83 -15.68 2.04
N GLU A 61 -5.02 -15.48 1.47
CA GLU A 61 -5.28 -15.79 0.07
C GLU A 61 -4.50 -14.86 -0.85
N LEU A 62 -4.35 -13.58 -0.46
CA LEU A 62 -3.55 -12.61 -1.20
C LEU A 62 -2.07 -13.05 -1.25
N ASP A 63 -1.52 -13.49 -0.12
CA ASP A 63 -0.14 -13.98 -0.06
C ASP A 63 0.07 -15.16 -1.02
N ARG A 64 -0.90 -16.06 -1.08
CA ARG A 64 -0.86 -17.21 -2.02
C ARG A 64 -0.93 -16.75 -3.46
N LEU A 65 -1.77 -15.77 -3.75
CA LEU A 65 -1.90 -15.22 -5.10
C LEU A 65 -0.60 -14.60 -5.58
N LEU A 66 0.05 -13.82 -4.73
CA LEU A 66 1.32 -13.18 -5.08
C LEU A 66 2.46 -14.18 -5.24
N GLY A 67 2.45 -15.27 -4.47
CA GLY A 67 3.49 -16.29 -4.52
C GLY A 67 4.78 -15.94 -3.77
N PHE A 68 4.81 -14.81 -3.08
CA PHE A 68 5.93 -14.37 -2.25
C PHE A 68 5.44 -13.33 -1.26
N PHE A 69 6.27 -12.99 -0.26
CA PHE A 69 5.96 -11.95 0.71
C PHE A 69 6.66 -10.66 0.30
N PRO A 70 5.96 -9.71 -0.31
CA PRO A 70 6.58 -8.45 -0.70
C PRO A 70 6.93 -7.61 0.51
N TYR A 71 8.03 -6.86 0.42
CA TYR A 71 8.48 -6.03 1.51
C TYR A 71 8.86 -4.63 1.00
N TRP A 72 8.30 -3.62 1.65
CA TRP A 72 8.65 -2.23 1.41
C TRP A 72 9.63 -1.77 2.51
N ARG A 73 10.83 -1.41 2.12
CA ARG A 73 11.86 -0.95 3.04
C ARG A 73 11.50 0.42 3.59
N ARG A 74 11.52 0.54 4.91
CA ARG A 74 11.16 1.76 5.59
C ARG A 74 11.79 1.84 6.98
N THR A 75 11.95 3.08 7.46
CA THR A 75 12.27 3.33 8.87
C THR A 75 10.99 3.21 9.71
N LYS A 76 11.14 3.14 11.03
CA LYS A 76 9.98 3.17 11.94
C LYS A 76 9.16 4.44 11.77
N ALA A 77 9.85 5.58 11.58
CA ALA A 77 9.20 6.87 11.39
C ALA A 77 8.38 6.90 10.10
N GLN A 78 8.90 6.34 9.01
CA GLN A 78 8.17 6.23 7.75
C GLN A 78 6.97 5.32 7.88
N GLY A 79 7.10 4.19 8.58
CA GLY A 79 5.97 3.31 8.86
C GLY A 79 4.87 4.01 9.65
N ARG A 80 5.26 4.81 10.65
CA ARG A 80 4.33 5.62 11.43
C ARG A 80 3.64 6.67 10.54
N ALA A 81 4.34 7.24 9.57
CA ALA A 81 3.78 8.21 8.62
C ALA A 81 2.68 7.58 7.76
N VAL A 82 2.80 6.29 7.42
CA VAL A 82 1.74 5.57 6.70
C VAL A 82 0.44 5.57 7.51
N TYR A 83 0.53 5.35 8.82
CA TYR A 83 -0.64 5.45 9.70
C TYR A 83 -1.18 6.89 9.77
N GLY A 84 -0.32 7.89 9.58
CA GLY A 84 -0.75 9.28 9.46
C GLY A 84 -1.69 9.50 8.28
N ILE A 85 -1.44 8.81 7.16
CA ILE A 85 -2.33 8.84 6.00
C ILE A 85 -3.68 8.21 6.35
N ARG A 86 -3.67 7.10 7.09
CA ARG A 86 -4.91 6.47 7.58
C ARG A 86 -5.76 7.46 8.37
N VAL A 87 -5.13 8.19 9.28
CA VAL A 87 -5.82 9.20 10.09
C VAL A 87 -6.40 10.32 9.22
N ARG A 88 -5.63 10.82 8.26
CA ARG A 88 -6.09 11.86 7.33
C ARG A 88 -7.27 11.41 6.48
N ARG A 89 -7.39 10.12 6.21
CA ARG A 89 -8.53 9.54 5.51
C ARG A 89 -9.74 9.31 6.43
N GLY A 90 -9.66 9.78 7.68
CA GLY A 90 -10.77 9.67 8.63
C GLY A 90 -10.92 8.30 9.29
N ARG A 91 -9.88 7.47 9.21
CA ARG A 91 -9.90 6.13 9.80
C ARG A 91 -9.11 6.13 11.10
N LYS A 92 -9.80 5.96 12.22
CA LYS A 92 -9.18 6.01 13.55
C LYS A 92 -8.21 4.85 13.79
N LEU A 93 -7.15 5.13 14.54
CA LEU A 93 -6.26 4.09 15.02
C LEU A 93 -6.88 3.36 16.19
N ARG A 94 -6.67 2.04 16.26
CA ARG A 94 -7.07 1.23 17.40
C ARG A 94 -5.89 1.14 18.36
N LYS A 95 -6.16 1.21 19.66
CA LYS A 95 -5.11 1.12 20.69
C LYS A 95 -4.30 -0.17 20.60
N ASP A 96 -4.93 -1.26 20.15
CA ASP A 96 -4.30 -2.57 20.06
C ASP A 96 -3.44 -2.75 18.80
N ASP A 97 -3.63 -1.89 17.79
CA ASP A 97 -2.92 -2.00 16.52
C ASP A 97 -1.51 -1.43 16.58
N VAL A 98 -1.33 -0.33 17.33
CA VAL A 98 -0.08 0.43 17.35
C VAL A 98 0.19 1.01 18.73
N SER A 99 1.47 1.33 19.00
CA SER A 99 1.92 1.88 20.27
C SER A 99 1.91 3.41 20.31
N PHE A 100 1.42 4.07 19.27
CA PHE A 100 1.38 5.54 19.16
C PHE A 100 -0.04 6.00 18.88
N ASN A 101 -0.31 7.28 19.11
CA ASN A 101 -1.64 7.86 18.91
C ASN A 101 -1.74 8.58 17.55
N GLU A 102 -2.96 9.06 17.25
CA GLU A 102 -3.26 9.72 15.98
C GLU A 102 -2.42 10.99 15.76
N GLU A 103 -2.20 11.76 16.82
CA GLU A 103 -1.39 12.96 16.75
C GLU A 103 0.06 12.64 16.36
N GLN A 104 0.62 11.59 16.97
CA GLN A 104 1.97 11.14 16.66
C GLN A 104 2.09 10.62 15.23
N ALA A 105 1.05 9.94 14.74
CA ALA A 105 1.02 9.46 13.36
C ALA A 105 0.99 10.64 12.37
N LEU A 106 0.15 11.63 12.62
CA LEU A 106 0.06 12.84 11.80
C LEU A 106 1.36 13.62 11.81
N GLU A 107 2.01 13.72 12.96
CA GLU A 107 3.31 14.39 13.08
C GLU A 107 4.39 13.68 12.27
N ALA A 108 4.41 12.35 12.30
CA ALA A 108 5.33 11.57 11.50
C ALA A 108 5.12 11.80 10.00
N LEU A 109 3.87 11.86 9.56
CA LEU A 109 3.54 12.16 8.16
C LEU A 109 4.05 13.53 7.75
N LYS A 110 3.90 14.50 8.64
CA LYS A 110 4.36 15.88 8.40
C LYS A 110 5.88 15.94 8.25
N LYS A 111 6.61 15.17 9.06
CA LYS A 111 8.08 15.11 9.04
C LYS A 111 8.61 14.28 7.87
N HIS A 112 7.78 13.44 7.27
CA HIS A 112 8.16 12.56 6.17
C HIS A 112 7.27 12.77 4.95
N PRO A 113 7.36 13.95 4.32
CA PRO A 113 6.52 14.28 3.15
C PRO A 113 6.74 13.35 1.97
N GLU A 114 7.87 12.66 1.91
CA GLU A 114 8.14 11.66 0.89
C GLU A 114 7.11 10.51 0.92
N ILE A 115 6.54 10.22 2.09
CA ILE A 115 5.53 9.16 2.24
C ILE A 115 4.21 9.59 1.62
N GLU A 116 3.79 10.82 1.85
CA GLU A 116 2.59 11.36 1.21
C GLU A 116 2.77 11.39 -0.32
N LYS A 117 3.93 11.82 -0.79
CA LYS A 117 4.25 11.84 -2.21
C LYS A 117 4.18 10.44 -2.83
N LEU A 118 4.79 9.46 -2.18
CA LEU A 118 4.75 8.06 -2.62
C LEU A 118 3.31 7.54 -2.69
N PHE A 119 2.50 7.85 -1.69
CA PHE A 119 1.10 7.44 -1.64
C PHE A 119 0.31 8.06 -2.80
N ARG A 120 0.47 9.35 -3.06
CA ARG A 120 -0.23 10.03 -4.15
C ARG A 120 0.19 9.51 -5.53
N GLU A 121 1.46 9.17 -5.70
CA GLU A 121 1.96 8.60 -6.95
C GLU A 121 1.45 7.17 -7.15
N THR A 122 1.34 6.40 -6.07
CA THR A 122 0.89 5.01 -6.14
C THR A 122 -0.63 4.92 -6.32
N PHE A 123 -1.38 5.78 -5.64
CA PHE A 123 -2.84 5.77 -5.64
C PHE A 123 -3.41 7.14 -6.04
N PRO A 124 -3.17 7.61 -7.27
CA PRO A 124 -3.62 8.95 -7.68
C PRO A 124 -5.13 9.11 -7.74
N PHE A 125 -5.87 8.00 -7.75
CA PHE A 125 -7.33 8.00 -7.74
C PHE A 125 -7.92 8.18 -6.34
N ILE A 126 -7.09 8.22 -5.29
CA ILE A 126 -7.55 8.43 -3.91
C ILE A 126 -7.39 9.90 -3.56
N ASP A 127 -8.46 10.52 -3.10
CA ASP A 127 -8.42 11.87 -2.53
C ASP A 127 -7.81 11.81 -1.13
N LEU A 128 -6.91 12.74 -0.88
CA LEU A 128 -6.19 12.77 0.39
C LEU A 128 -6.21 14.17 0.99
#